data_01f78dff76b8b3d0103acbd8c3137009
#
_entry.id   01f78dff76b8b3d0103acbd8c3137009
#
_cell.length_a   1.000
_cell.length_b   1.000
_cell.length_c   1.000
_cell.angle_alpha   90.00
_cell.angle_beta   90.00
_cell.angle_gamma   90.00
#
_symmetry.space_group_name_H-M   'P 1'
#
loop_
_entity.id
_entity.type
_entity.pdbx_description
1 polymer ?
#
loop_
_entity_poly.entity_id
_entity_poly.type
_entity_poly.pdbx_seq_one_letter_code
_entity_poly.pdbx_strand_id
1 'polypeptide(L)'
;MEKKTIIVCCGSSMITATVAVAKVKEVAASIGAPEPRIIQCKFAEVLANLSTHDVDFIVPTGKLKVDVGGVPVIKGTAFVTGIGEDKVKAEIAEALKA
;
A
#
# COMPACT_ATOMS: atom_id res chain seq x y z
N MET A 1 -0.44 7.90 -17.21
CA MET A 1 -0.92 7.21 -16.01
C MET A 1 -1.59 8.19 -15.08
N GLU A 2 -2.70 7.80 -14.51
CA GLU A 2 -3.36 8.61 -13.51
C GLU A 2 -2.71 8.39 -12.14
N LYS A 3 -2.80 9.41 -11.29
CA LYS A 3 -2.32 9.32 -9.91
C LYS A 3 -3.20 8.35 -9.12
N LYS A 4 -2.60 7.32 -8.55
CA LYS A 4 -3.30 6.31 -7.76
C LYS A 4 -3.40 6.71 -6.30
N THR A 5 -4.44 6.26 -5.63
CA THR A 5 -4.59 6.42 -4.17
C THR A 5 -4.36 5.07 -3.51
N ILE A 6 -3.46 5.04 -2.56
CA ILE A 6 -3.01 3.81 -1.90
C ILE A 6 -3.15 3.97 -0.39
N ILE A 7 -3.72 2.97 0.28
CA ILE A 7 -3.71 2.92 1.74
C ILE A 7 -2.55 2.05 2.18
N VAL A 8 -1.67 2.62 3.00
CA VAL A 8 -0.62 1.86 3.68
C VAL A 8 -1.01 1.79 5.15
N CYS A 9 -1.23 0.60 5.65
CA CYS A 9 -1.74 0.41 7.01
C CYS A 9 -0.88 -0.55 7.84
N CYS A 10 -0.92 -0.37 9.15
CA CYS A 10 -0.21 -1.21 10.10
C CYS A 10 -1.07 -1.45 11.34
N GLY A 11 -0.67 -2.42 12.17
CA GLY A 11 -1.42 -2.77 13.38
C GLY A 11 -1.26 -1.75 14.49
N SER A 12 -0.04 -1.50 14.92
CA SER A 12 0.24 -0.65 16.08
C SER A 12 1.42 0.30 15.90
N SER A 13 2.35 0.00 14.99
CA SER A 13 3.56 0.79 14.81
C SER A 13 3.53 1.53 13.47
N MET A 14 3.57 2.86 13.51
CA MET A 14 3.62 3.69 12.31
C MET A 14 5.00 3.67 11.65
N ILE A 15 6.03 3.22 12.34
CA ILE A 15 7.39 3.11 11.80
C ILE A 15 7.38 2.12 10.61
N THR A 16 6.71 0.99 10.78
CA THR A 16 6.59 -0.04 9.76
C THR A 16 5.84 0.50 8.53
N ALA A 17 4.76 1.24 8.74
CA ALA A 17 4.01 1.86 7.65
C ALA A 17 4.87 2.89 6.91
N THR A 18 5.69 3.65 7.61
CA THR A 18 6.60 4.64 7.00
C THR A 18 7.58 3.96 6.04
N VAL A 19 8.12 2.81 6.42
CA VAL A 19 9.01 2.03 5.54
C VAL A 19 8.27 1.60 4.27
N ALA A 20 7.04 1.09 4.42
CA ALA A 20 6.24 0.66 3.27
C ALA A 20 5.89 1.84 2.35
N VAL A 21 5.58 3.00 2.91
CA VAL A 21 5.32 4.22 2.13
C VAL A 21 6.54 4.59 1.28
N ALA A 22 7.72 4.58 1.87
CA ALA A 22 8.95 4.88 1.15
C ALA A 22 9.18 3.91 -0.01
N LYS A 23 8.91 2.63 0.20
CA LYS A 23 9.07 1.59 -0.84
C LYS A 23 8.07 1.77 -1.97
N VAL A 24 6.82 2.10 -1.66
CA VAL A 24 5.81 2.36 -2.69
C VAL A 24 6.19 3.56 -3.55
N LYS A 25 6.66 4.63 -2.94
CA LYS A 25 7.13 5.81 -3.68
C LYS A 25 8.33 5.49 -4.57
N GLU A 26 9.25 4.69 -4.06
CA GLU A 26 10.42 4.23 -4.82
C GLU A 26 10.00 3.45 -6.07
N VAL A 27 9.03 2.54 -5.93
CA VAL A 27 8.51 1.77 -7.06
C VAL A 27 7.86 2.69 -8.09
N ALA A 28 7.04 3.64 -7.66
CA ALA A 28 6.39 4.58 -8.55
C ALA A 28 7.43 5.38 -9.35
N ALA A 29 8.47 5.86 -8.69
CA ALA A 29 9.55 6.59 -9.35
C ALA A 29 10.29 5.72 -10.36
N SER A 30 10.52 4.44 -10.04
CA SER A 30 11.29 3.53 -10.90
C SER A 30 10.56 3.19 -12.20
N ILE A 31 9.24 3.23 -12.21
CA ILE A 31 8.44 2.93 -13.40
C ILE A 31 7.95 4.19 -14.13
N GLY A 32 8.35 5.37 -13.65
CA GLY A 32 7.95 6.63 -14.23
C GLY A 32 6.48 7.00 -13.98
N ALA A 33 5.85 6.39 -12.98
CA ALA A 33 4.46 6.71 -12.62
C ALA A 33 4.39 8.00 -11.81
N PRO A 34 3.26 8.73 -11.86
CA PRO A 34 3.06 9.88 -10.98
C PRO A 34 3.15 9.44 -9.51
N GLU A 35 3.64 10.31 -8.65
CA GLU A 35 3.71 10.01 -7.21
C GLU A 35 2.29 9.70 -6.70
N PRO A 36 2.06 8.50 -6.12
CA PRO A 36 0.74 8.14 -5.66
C PRO A 36 0.35 8.91 -4.40
N ARG A 37 -0.95 9.09 -4.22
CA ARG A 37 -1.48 9.64 -2.98
C ARG A 37 -1.51 8.51 -1.95
N ILE A 38 -0.74 8.64 -0.89
CA ILE A 38 -0.62 7.60 0.13
C ILE A 38 -1.32 8.02 1.42
N ILE A 39 -2.25 7.18 1.86
CA ILE A 39 -2.95 7.38 3.12
C ILE A 39 -2.35 6.40 4.11
N GLN A 40 -1.67 6.92 5.11
CA GLN A 40 -1.03 6.13 6.16
C GLN A 40 -1.96 6.07 7.37
N CYS A 41 -2.39 4.87 7.75
CA CYS A 41 -3.33 4.70 8.85
C CYS A 41 -3.15 3.36 9.55
N LYS A 42 -3.88 3.15 10.65
CA LYS A 42 -3.93 1.87 11.35
C LYS A 42 -4.98 0.97 10.71
N PHE A 43 -4.90 -0.34 10.96
CA PHE A 43 -5.87 -1.30 10.42
C PHE A 43 -7.32 -0.92 10.78
N ALA A 44 -7.54 -0.41 11.99
CA ALA A 44 -8.87 -0.02 12.43
C ALA A 44 -9.46 1.16 11.63
N GLU A 45 -8.62 1.92 10.95
CA GLU A 45 -9.02 3.11 10.20
C GLU A 45 -9.22 2.85 8.71
N VAL A 46 -8.89 1.64 8.24
CA VAL A 46 -8.93 1.30 6.81
C VAL A 46 -10.33 1.45 6.24
N LEU A 47 -11.34 0.91 6.91
CA LEU A 47 -12.71 0.98 6.42
C LEU A 47 -13.23 2.41 6.32
N ALA A 48 -12.89 3.25 7.30
CA ALA A 48 -13.27 4.66 7.28
C ALA A 48 -12.62 5.38 6.09
N ASN A 49 -11.36 5.10 5.82
CA ASN A 49 -10.66 5.70 4.68
C ASN A 49 -11.19 5.18 3.35
N LEU A 50 -11.59 3.91 3.28
CA LEU A 50 -12.19 3.35 2.07
C LEU A 50 -13.53 4.00 1.74
N SER A 51 -14.31 4.38 2.74
CA SER A 51 -15.60 5.03 2.51
C SER A 51 -15.50 6.50 2.12
N THR A 52 -14.38 7.14 2.42
CA THR A 52 -14.18 8.57 2.14
C THR A 52 -13.26 8.86 0.95
N HIS A 53 -12.52 7.86 0.46
CA HIS A 53 -11.57 8.00 -0.64
C HIS A 53 -11.72 6.87 -1.65
N ASP A 54 -11.47 7.19 -2.92
CA ASP A 54 -11.39 6.17 -3.98
C ASP A 54 -9.99 5.54 -3.95
N VAL A 55 -9.89 4.41 -3.27
CA VAL A 55 -8.61 3.72 -3.07
C VAL A 55 -8.40 2.68 -4.16
N ASP A 56 -7.24 2.72 -4.81
CA ASP A 56 -6.91 1.80 -5.88
C ASP A 56 -6.39 0.46 -5.36
N PHE A 57 -5.59 0.49 -4.30
CA PHE A 57 -5.16 -0.74 -3.62
C PHE A 57 -4.65 -0.43 -2.20
N ILE A 58 -4.47 -1.49 -1.43
CA ILE A 58 -4.07 -1.39 -0.01
C ILE A 58 -2.78 -2.17 0.19
N VAL A 59 -1.83 -1.58 0.91
CA VAL A 59 -0.56 -2.23 1.27
C VAL A 59 -0.48 -2.36 2.79
N PRO A 60 -0.99 -3.45 3.36
CA PRO A 60 -0.84 -3.69 4.80
C PRO A 60 0.56 -4.21 5.12
N THR A 61 1.11 -3.78 6.24
CA THR A 61 2.42 -4.26 6.71
C THR A 61 2.30 -5.44 7.66
N GLY A 62 1.09 -5.94 7.83
CA GLY A 62 0.80 -7.13 8.62
C GLY A 62 -0.46 -7.79 8.08
N LYS A 63 -1.03 -8.70 8.85
CA LYS A 63 -2.23 -9.43 8.43
C LYS A 63 -3.47 -8.54 8.59
N LEU A 64 -4.04 -8.13 7.48
CA LEU A 64 -5.27 -7.34 7.45
C LEU A 64 -6.47 -8.29 7.52
N LYS A 65 -7.30 -8.12 8.53
CA LYS A 65 -8.45 -9.01 8.81
C LYS A 65 -9.81 -8.39 8.48
N VAL A 66 -9.83 -7.20 7.88
CA VAL A 66 -11.08 -6.53 7.54
C VAL A 66 -11.47 -6.81 6.09
N ASP A 67 -12.78 -6.81 5.83
CA ASP A 67 -13.30 -6.94 4.47
C ASP A 67 -13.20 -5.58 3.79
N VAL A 68 -12.44 -5.52 2.72
CA VAL A 68 -12.17 -4.28 1.98
C VAL A 68 -13.03 -4.12 0.73
N GLY A 69 -14.08 -4.93 0.60
CA GLY A 69 -15.04 -4.78 -0.49
C GLY A 69 -14.50 -5.01 -1.89
N GLY A 70 -13.52 -5.90 -2.03
CA GLY A 70 -12.95 -6.24 -3.34
C GLY A 70 -11.80 -5.35 -3.78
N VAL A 71 -11.37 -4.39 -2.97
CA VAL A 71 -10.18 -3.58 -3.27
C VAL A 71 -8.95 -4.49 -3.23
N PRO A 72 -8.05 -4.42 -4.24
CA PRO A 72 -6.84 -5.24 -4.24
C PRO A 72 -5.98 -4.99 -3.00
N VAL A 73 -5.45 -6.05 -2.43
CA VAL A 73 -4.57 -5.98 -1.26
C VAL A 73 -3.22 -6.59 -1.63
N ILE A 74 -2.16 -5.80 -1.49
CA ILE A 74 -0.79 -6.24 -1.73
C ILE A 74 -0.08 -6.29 -0.39
N LYS A 75 0.27 -7.50 0.04
CA LYS A 75 0.91 -7.69 1.35
C LYS A 75 2.27 -7.02 1.41
N GLY A 76 2.41 -6.02 2.26
CA GLY A 76 3.65 -5.27 2.43
C GLY A 76 4.57 -5.80 3.51
N THR A 77 4.30 -6.98 4.05
CA THR A 77 5.14 -7.58 5.09
C THR A 77 6.58 -7.82 4.63
N ALA A 78 6.78 -8.04 3.34
CA ALA A 78 8.11 -8.22 2.76
C ALA A 78 9.00 -6.98 2.97
N PHE A 79 8.43 -5.80 3.05
CA PHE A 79 9.18 -4.58 3.32
C PHE A 79 9.70 -4.51 4.76
N VAL A 80 9.08 -5.25 5.65
CA VAL A 80 9.48 -5.32 7.06
C VAL A 80 10.53 -6.42 7.26
N THR A 81 10.30 -7.59 6.66
CA THR A 81 11.17 -8.76 6.81
C THR A 81 12.34 -8.78 5.85
N GLY A 82 12.22 -8.08 4.71
CA GLY A 82 13.20 -8.10 3.64
C GLY A 82 13.17 -9.36 2.78
N ILE A 83 12.21 -10.24 3.02
CA ILE A 83 12.07 -11.50 2.27
C ILE A 83 10.96 -11.36 1.24
N GLY A 84 11.27 -11.59 -0.04
CA GLY A 84 10.29 -11.49 -1.12
C GLY A 84 9.92 -10.05 -1.50
N GLU A 85 10.76 -9.09 -1.15
CA GLU A 85 10.53 -7.68 -1.42
C GLU A 85 10.39 -7.37 -2.91
N ASP A 86 11.20 -8.02 -3.74
CA ASP A 86 11.15 -7.82 -5.20
C ASP A 86 9.81 -8.23 -5.80
N LYS A 87 9.22 -9.30 -5.28
CA LYS A 87 7.90 -9.76 -5.72
C LYS A 87 6.83 -8.75 -5.38
N VAL A 88 6.86 -8.21 -4.17
CA VAL A 88 5.90 -7.19 -3.73
C VAL A 88 6.06 -5.91 -4.54
N LYS A 89 7.28 -5.50 -4.81
CA LYS A 89 7.56 -4.33 -5.67
C LYS A 89 6.99 -4.53 -7.08
N ALA A 90 7.11 -5.72 -7.64
CA ALA A 90 6.54 -6.02 -8.95
C ALA A 90 5.02 -5.95 -8.93
N GLU A 91 4.38 -6.47 -7.89
CA GLU A 91 2.93 -6.39 -7.73
C GLU A 91 2.45 -4.93 -7.61
N ILE A 92 3.17 -4.11 -6.86
CA ILE A 92 2.86 -2.69 -6.73
C ILE A 92 3.03 -1.97 -8.07
N ALA A 93 4.10 -2.28 -8.80
CA ALA A 93 4.33 -1.67 -10.11
C ALA A 93 3.20 -2.01 -11.08
N GLU A 94 2.73 -3.25 -11.11
CA GLU A 94 1.61 -3.64 -11.95
C GLU A 94 0.32 -2.91 -11.55
N ALA A 95 0.06 -2.78 -10.26
CA ALA A 95 -1.11 -2.07 -9.77
C ALA A 95 -1.07 -0.59 -10.12
N LEU A 96 0.11 0.01 -10.10
CA LEU A 96 0.29 1.42 -10.47
C LEU A 96 0.10 1.65 -11.97
N LYS A 97 0.41 0.65 -12.79
CA LYS A 97 0.23 0.73 -14.26
C LYS A 97 -1.19 0.46 -14.71
N ALA A 98 -1.98 -0.16 -13.87
CA ALA A 98 -3.34 -0.58 -14.22
C ALA A 98 -4.31 0.58 -14.45
#